data_790f2a3b65f76c3db402a187084b9173
#
_entry.id   790f2a3b65f76c3db402a187084b9173
#
_cell.length_a   1.000
_cell.length_b   1.000
_cell.length_c   1.000
_cell.angle_alpha   90.00
_cell.angle_beta   90.00
_cell.angle_gamma   90.00
#
_symmetry.space_group_name_H-M   'P 1'
#
loop_
_entity.id
_entity.type
_entity.pdbx_description
1 polymer ?
#
loop_
_entity_poly.entity_id
_entity_poly.type
_entity_poly.pdbx_seq_one_letter_code
_entity_poly.pdbx_strand_id
1 'polypeptide(L)'
;MTVSASRPRLLVLYHFFHPDRVVSARIFSDFAAEQAARGWDVTALTTNRSLDDEAVRYPAEETWNGVRIHRVFRPAWTQKRPVPRLGNSAWTLAAWFARAVQLGPFDAVVLGSDPSFAASLAIPLRAAWPRTPIIHWCLDVFPDAGEAEWTGATRLLSPPARAVMSAAYRCCDVVVDLGPCMRRRLEAYGGSPARETLTPWALVEPDAPAPADPAVRRELFGDAKLGLLYAGSMSRSHDFESLLALARACRARSGDDVAICFACTGTNLPVLKAAVRPDDTNIRFAAFADEAAIQRRFEAADFHLGSLRPDFTGIVVPSKFFAALAVGRPFIFAGAPDAAIATWTRELDVGFVLEPGGADDVAARLAALAHEPAQMQAARARAFAAYRSRFAKRIINDRWAALLARMRAGRPTPTG
;
A
#
# COMPACT_ATOMS: atom_id res chain seq x y z
N MET A 1 31.71 -30.37 18.40
CA MET A 1 31.56 -28.94 18.23
C MET A 1 30.60 -28.73 17.06
N THR A 2 29.34 -28.48 17.35
CA THR A 2 28.34 -28.13 16.31
C THR A 2 28.70 -26.73 15.81
N VAL A 3 29.18 -26.64 14.58
CA VAL A 3 29.34 -25.36 13.87
C VAL A 3 27.95 -24.71 13.85
N SER A 4 27.73 -23.68 14.64
CA SER A 4 26.52 -22.86 14.56
C SER A 4 26.43 -22.31 13.15
N ALA A 5 25.52 -22.81 12.35
CA ALA A 5 25.29 -22.28 11.02
C ALA A 5 24.97 -20.80 11.15
N SER A 6 25.78 -19.94 10.53
CA SER A 6 25.56 -18.50 10.55
C SER A 6 24.14 -18.21 10.01
N ARG A 7 23.42 -17.28 10.67
CA ARG A 7 22.10 -16.85 10.19
C ARG A 7 22.20 -16.30 8.77
N PRO A 8 21.27 -16.62 7.87
CA PRO A 8 21.27 -16.05 6.52
C PRO A 8 21.05 -14.53 6.59
N ARG A 9 21.75 -13.78 5.76
CA ARG A 9 21.74 -12.32 5.76
C ARG A 9 20.75 -11.77 4.72
N LEU A 10 19.79 -10.96 5.17
CA LEU A 10 18.80 -10.30 4.33
C LEU A 10 19.05 -8.79 4.28
N LEU A 11 19.13 -8.22 3.09
CA LEU A 11 19.14 -6.77 2.88
C LEU A 11 17.78 -6.30 2.43
N VAL A 12 17.22 -5.31 3.13
CA VAL A 12 15.95 -4.64 2.79
C VAL A 12 16.25 -3.19 2.46
N LEU A 13 15.88 -2.73 1.26
CA LEU A 13 16.06 -1.34 0.84
C LEU A 13 14.69 -0.69 0.62
N TYR A 14 14.39 0.31 1.44
CA TYR A 14 13.20 1.12 1.29
C TYR A 14 13.43 2.54 1.83
N HIS A 15 12.85 3.56 1.15
CA HIS A 15 13.14 4.96 1.44
C HIS A 15 12.78 5.38 2.85
N PHE A 16 11.59 4.98 3.31
CA PHE A 16 11.07 5.25 4.64
C PHE A 16 10.99 3.97 5.46
N PHE A 17 11.37 4.05 6.71
CA PHE A 17 11.44 2.91 7.61
C PHE A 17 11.15 3.39 9.03
N HIS A 18 11.11 2.48 10.00
CA HIS A 18 10.97 2.87 11.40
C HIS A 18 11.87 4.09 11.75
N PRO A 19 11.38 5.14 12.43
CA PRO A 19 10.05 5.32 13.05
C PRO A 19 9.01 6.08 12.19
N ASP A 20 9.19 6.18 10.86
CA ASP A 20 8.23 6.83 9.98
C ASP A 20 6.84 6.17 10.05
N ARG A 21 5.77 7.00 10.05
CA ARG A 21 4.39 6.53 10.26
C ARG A 21 3.61 6.21 8.99
N VAL A 22 4.17 6.51 7.81
CA VAL A 22 3.49 6.18 6.56
C VAL A 22 3.30 4.68 6.41
N VAL A 23 2.18 4.29 5.80
CA VAL A 23 1.75 2.89 5.71
C VAL A 23 2.85 1.99 5.14
N SER A 24 3.49 2.41 4.07
CA SER A 24 4.54 1.63 3.41
C SER A 24 5.80 1.46 4.28
N ALA A 25 6.20 2.50 5.03
CA ALA A 25 7.31 2.40 5.99
C ALA A 25 7.01 1.35 7.07
N ARG A 26 5.78 1.37 7.61
CA ARG A 26 5.35 0.39 8.63
C ARG A 26 5.31 -1.03 8.07
N ILE A 27 4.82 -1.21 6.84
CA ILE A 27 4.79 -2.52 6.17
C ILE A 27 6.20 -3.07 5.98
N PHE A 28 7.16 -2.25 5.50
CA PHE A 28 8.55 -2.69 5.32
C PHE A 28 9.26 -2.94 6.66
N SER A 29 9.00 -2.11 7.67
CA SER A 29 9.55 -2.31 9.02
C SER A 29 9.02 -3.59 9.66
N ASP A 30 7.71 -3.81 9.57
CA ASP A 30 7.04 -5.02 10.05
C ASP A 30 7.57 -6.29 9.34
N PHE A 31 7.71 -6.22 8.00
CA PHE A 31 8.29 -7.31 7.21
C PHE A 31 9.70 -7.65 7.69
N ALA A 32 10.56 -6.65 7.83
CA ALA A 32 11.94 -6.84 8.24
C ALA A 32 12.03 -7.45 9.65
N ALA A 33 11.23 -6.94 10.61
CA ALA A 33 11.16 -7.46 11.96
C ALA A 33 10.66 -8.92 12.00
N GLU A 34 9.65 -9.25 11.19
CA GLU A 34 9.13 -10.61 11.07
C GLU A 34 10.18 -11.58 10.51
N GLN A 35 10.95 -11.17 9.49
CA GLN A 35 12.04 -12.00 8.97
C GLN A 35 13.18 -12.16 9.98
N ALA A 36 13.49 -11.12 10.77
CA ALA A 36 14.45 -11.21 11.87
C ALA A 36 14.01 -12.22 12.94
N ALA A 37 12.73 -12.19 13.32
CA ALA A 37 12.12 -13.15 14.25
C ALA A 37 12.16 -14.59 13.70
N ARG A 38 12.11 -14.77 12.37
CA ARG A 38 12.20 -16.06 11.66
C ARG A 38 13.65 -16.52 11.44
N GLY A 39 14.63 -15.82 11.98
CA GLY A 39 16.03 -16.26 12.02
C GLY A 39 16.92 -15.67 10.94
N TRP A 40 16.47 -14.67 10.18
CA TRP A 40 17.35 -13.91 9.31
C TRP A 40 18.16 -12.88 10.09
N ASP A 41 19.39 -12.64 9.66
CA ASP A 41 20.18 -11.47 10.06
C ASP A 41 19.83 -10.32 9.10
N VAL A 42 18.87 -9.48 9.54
CA VAL A 42 18.26 -8.46 8.69
C VAL A 42 18.96 -7.12 8.82
N THR A 43 19.39 -6.58 7.69
CA THR A 43 19.90 -5.21 7.56
C THR A 43 18.92 -4.40 6.71
N ALA A 44 18.43 -3.28 7.23
CA ALA A 44 17.63 -2.31 6.48
C ALA A 44 18.51 -1.12 6.06
N LEU A 45 18.47 -0.75 4.77
CA LEU A 45 19.02 0.51 4.26
C LEU A 45 17.89 1.46 3.94
N THR A 46 17.91 2.64 4.57
CA THR A 46 16.90 3.68 4.43
C THR A 46 17.54 5.07 4.42
N THR A 47 16.76 6.13 4.59
CA THR A 47 17.26 7.51 4.69
C THR A 47 17.13 8.05 6.10
N ASN A 48 17.91 9.09 6.41
CA ASN A 48 18.00 9.65 7.77
C ASN A 48 17.02 10.79 8.02
N ARG A 49 16.02 11.03 7.14
CA ARG A 49 15.14 12.19 7.23
C ARG A 49 13.68 11.75 7.21
N SER A 50 12.89 12.23 8.17
CA SER A 50 11.46 11.95 8.23
C SER A 50 10.73 12.43 6.97
N LEU A 51 9.65 11.73 6.63
CA LEU A 51 8.72 12.15 5.58
C LEU A 51 7.77 13.25 6.06
N ASP A 52 7.30 13.14 7.31
CA ASP A 52 6.29 14.06 7.87
C ASP A 52 6.89 15.42 8.19
N ASP A 53 8.12 15.45 8.71
CA ASP A 53 8.87 16.65 9.02
C ASP A 53 10.31 16.53 8.53
N GLU A 54 10.61 17.18 7.42
CA GLU A 54 11.95 17.16 6.82
C GLU A 54 13.06 17.75 7.71
N ALA A 55 12.73 18.48 8.79
CA ALA A 55 13.70 18.96 9.76
C ALA A 55 14.16 17.86 10.72
N VAL A 56 13.31 16.86 10.96
CA VAL A 56 13.63 15.71 11.83
C VAL A 56 14.64 14.79 11.15
N ARG A 57 15.72 14.49 11.85
CA ARG A 57 16.76 13.54 11.43
C ARG A 57 16.84 12.38 12.40
N TYR A 58 16.90 11.19 11.84
CA TYR A 58 17.09 9.95 12.58
C TYR A 58 18.59 9.60 12.70
N PRO A 59 19.00 8.81 13.72
CA PRO A 59 20.35 8.31 13.86
C PRO A 59 20.83 7.56 12.61
N ALA A 60 22.13 7.63 12.32
CA ALA A 60 22.72 6.93 11.17
C ALA A 60 22.60 5.40 11.29
N GLU A 61 22.70 4.89 12.51
CA GLU A 61 22.59 3.47 12.81
C GLU A 61 21.70 3.26 14.04
N GLU A 62 20.91 2.20 14.00
CA GLU A 62 19.98 1.83 15.05
C GLU A 62 19.67 0.33 14.95
N THR A 63 19.32 -0.29 16.07
CA THR A 63 18.73 -1.63 16.07
C THR A 63 17.31 -1.56 16.61
N TRP A 64 16.38 -2.08 15.82
CA TRP A 64 14.98 -2.10 16.18
C TRP A 64 14.36 -3.47 15.87
N ASN A 65 13.74 -4.13 16.85
CA ASN A 65 13.10 -5.45 16.73
C ASN A 65 13.98 -6.49 16.00
N GLY A 66 15.27 -6.52 16.30
CA GLY A 66 16.23 -7.45 15.70
C GLY A 66 16.72 -7.07 14.30
N VAL A 67 16.29 -5.92 13.77
CA VAL A 67 16.72 -5.37 12.48
C VAL A 67 17.82 -4.33 12.70
N ARG A 68 18.96 -4.47 12.02
CA ARG A 68 19.98 -3.41 11.95
C ARG A 68 19.62 -2.41 10.89
N ILE A 69 19.33 -1.17 11.29
CA ILE A 69 18.94 -0.08 10.40
C ILE A 69 20.16 0.79 10.15
N HIS A 70 20.54 0.93 8.88
CA HIS A 70 21.55 1.89 8.43
C HIS A 70 20.86 2.98 7.60
N ARG A 71 21.07 4.24 7.97
CA ARG A 71 20.47 5.39 7.31
C ARG A 71 21.49 6.19 6.55
N VAL A 72 21.33 6.29 5.25
CA VAL A 72 22.16 7.18 4.43
C VAL A 72 21.65 8.61 4.56
N PHE A 73 22.58 9.56 4.44
CA PHE A 73 22.24 10.98 4.41
C PHE A 73 21.36 11.29 3.19
N ARG A 74 20.23 11.95 3.41
CA ARG A 74 19.36 12.51 2.37
C ARG A 74 19.45 14.04 2.39
N PRO A 75 19.77 14.71 1.25
CA PRO A 75 19.73 16.15 1.16
C PRO A 75 18.35 16.73 1.49
N ALA A 76 18.33 17.97 1.94
CA ALA A 76 17.08 18.70 2.28
C ALA A 76 16.39 19.29 1.03
N TRP A 77 16.56 18.67 -0.12
CA TRP A 77 15.87 19.12 -1.34
C TRP A 77 14.39 18.77 -1.24
N THR A 78 13.54 19.74 -1.59
CA THR A 78 12.10 19.55 -1.46
C THR A 78 11.57 18.38 -2.27
N GLN A 79 10.72 17.55 -1.64
CA GLN A 79 10.01 16.45 -2.30
C GLN A 79 8.78 16.93 -3.12
N LYS A 80 8.37 18.20 -2.94
CA LYS A 80 7.17 18.76 -3.57
C LYS A 80 7.36 19.09 -5.06
N ARG A 81 8.61 19.22 -5.53
CA ARG A 81 8.93 19.56 -6.93
C ARG A 81 9.60 18.37 -7.62
N PRO A 82 9.30 18.10 -8.89
CA PRO A 82 9.81 16.91 -9.61
C PRO A 82 11.33 16.84 -9.68
N VAL A 83 12.00 17.91 -10.05
CA VAL A 83 13.47 17.93 -10.24
C VAL A 83 14.24 17.69 -8.94
N PRO A 84 14.00 18.41 -7.83
CA PRO A 84 14.65 18.11 -6.55
C PRO A 84 14.30 16.71 -6.03
N ARG A 85 13.07 16.22 -6.24
CA ARG A 85 12.66 14.85 -5.87
C ARG A 85 13.48 13.82 -6.64
N LEU A 86 13.67 14.00 -7.94
CA LEU A 86 14.49 13.09 -8.75
C LEU A 86 15.97 13.13 -8.33
N GLY A 87 16.50 14.32 -8.00
CA GLY A 87 17.84 14.49 -7.46
C GLY A 87 18.01 13.73 -6.12
N ASN A 88 17.05 13.85 -5.19
CA ASN A 88 17.05 13.07 -3.95
C ASN A 88 17.02 11.56 -4.22
N SER A 89 16.23 11.11 -5.20
CA SER A 89 16.18 9.70 -5.58
C SER A 89 17.53 9.22 -6.09
N ALA A 90 18.14 9.93 -7.03
CA ALA A 90 19.44 9.58 -7.58
C ALA A 90 20.53 9.54 -6.51
N TRP A 91 20.58 10.54 -5.62
CA TRP A 91 21.49 10.57 -4.48
C TRP A 91 21.30 9.37 -3.56
N THR A 92 20.05 9.10 -3.17
CA THR A 92 19.72 7.99 -2.27
C THR A 92 20.13 6.65 -2.87
N LEU A 93 19.85 6.42 -4.16
CA LEU A 93 20.20 5.18 -4.84
C LEU A 93 21.72 4.99 -4.91
N ALA A 94 22.49 6.05 -5.22
CA ALA A 94 23.94 5.99 -5.24
C ALA A 94 24.53 5.70 -3.83
N ALA A 95 24.00 6.39 -2.80
CA ALA A 95 24.43 6.18 -1.42
C ALA A 95 24.07 4.77 -0.90
N TRP A 96 22.88 4.26 -1.26
CA TRP A 96 22.47 2.89 -0.93
C TRP A 96 23.38 1.84 -1.59
N PHE A 97 23.68 2.01 -2.87
CA PHE A 97 24.60 1.09 -3.55
C PHE A 97 25.97 1.06 -2.87
N ALA A 98 26.57 2.23 -2.62
CA ALA A 98 27.86 2.31 -1.95
C ALA A 98 27.85 1.66 -0.55
N ARG A 99 26.80 1.93 0.24
CA ARG A 99 26.65 1.35 1.59
C ARG A 99 26.36 -0.15 1.54
N ALA A 100 25.54 -0.61 0.61
CA ALA A 100 25.25 -2.03 0.43
C ALA A 100 26.52 -2.84 0.13
N VAL A 101 27.37 -2.35 -0.79
CA VAL A 101 28.65 -3.01 -1.13
C VAL A 101 29.59 -3.06 0.08
N GLN A 102 29.63 -2.01 0.91
CA GLN A 102 30.43 -2.01 2.13
C GLN A 102 29.96 -3.03 3.16
N LEU A 103 28.64 -3.27 3.25
CA LEU A 103 28.01 -4.16 4.23
C LEU A 103 27.93 -5.62 3.75
N GLY A 104 27.87 -5.84 2.43
CA GLY A 104 27.61 -7.14 1.83
C GLY A 104 28.80 -8.09 1.73
N PRO A 105 28.62 -9.27 1.10
CA PRO A 105 27.43 -9.75 0.39
C PRO A 105 26.29 -10.23 1.31
N PHE A 106 25.09 -10.33 0.75
CA PHE A 106 23.87 -10.82 1.43
C PHE A 106 23.37 -12.12 0.78
N ASP A 107 22.54 -12.86 1.54
CA ASP A 107 21.91 -14.09 1.03
C ASP A 107 20.63 -13.82 0.23
N ALA A 108 19.99 -12.68 0.43
CA ALA A 108 18.91 -12.17 -0.39
C ALA A 108 18.84 -10.64 -0.25
N VAL A 109 18.28 -9.99 -1.29
CA VAL A 109 17.99 -8.56 -1.30
C VAL A 109 16.53 -8.34 -1.64
N VAL A 110 15.83 -7.52 -0.85
CA VAL A 110 14.48 -7.04 -1.12
C VAL A 110 14.54 -5.54 -1.39
N LEU A 111 14.15 -5.14 -2.59
CA LEU A 111 14.07 -3.74 -3.04
C LEU A 111 12.61 -3.30 -3.08
N GLY A 112 12.23 -2.25 -2.37
CA GLY A 112 10.93 -1.62 -2.53
C GLY A 112 10.86 -0.70 -3.76
N SER A 113 9.72 -0.03 -3.95
CA SER A 113 9.49 0.87 -5.10
C SER A 113 9.84 2.34 -4.83
N ASP A 114 10.10 2.71 -3.57
CA ASP A 114 10.47 4.07 -3.20
C ASP A 114 11.91 4.12 -2.63
N PRO A 115 12.76 5.10 -3.06
CA PRO A 115 12.46 6.23 -3.93
C PRO A 115 12.18 5.82 -5.39
N SER A 116 11.62 6.77 -6.16
CA SER A 116 11.33 6.54 -7.59
C SER A 116 12.53 5.87 -8.29
N PHE A 117 12.27 4.86 -9.08
CA PHE A 117 13.29 4.04 -9.76
C PHE A 117 14.15 3.14 -8.84
N ALA A 118 13.74 2.88 -7.60
CA ALA A 118 14.53 2.03 -6.67
C ALA A 118 14.90 0.67 -7.28
N ALA A 119 14.04 0.05 -8.09
CA ALA A 119 14.36 -1.21 -8.77
C ALA A 119 15.60 -1.11 -9.68
N SER A 120 15.98 0.09 -10.16
CA SER A 120 17.19 0.26 -10.98
C SER A 120 18.49 -0.15 -10.25
N LEU A 121 18.47 -0.18 -8.91
CA LEU A 121 19.57 -0.73 -8.11
C LEU A 121 19.84 -2.22 -8.39
N ALA A 122 18.85 -2.95 -8.90
CA ALA A 122 19.07 -4.34 -9.29
C ALA A 122 20.19 -4.48 -10.31
N ILE A 123 20.41 -3.49 -11.19
CA ILE A 123 21.46 -3.51 -12.23
C ILE A 123 22.86 -3.55 -11.60
N PRO A 124 23.29 -2.52 -10.83
CA PRO A 124 24.63 -2.55 -10.22
C PRO A 124 24.77 -3.62 -9.12
N LEU A 125 23.71 -3.95 -8.39
CA LEU A 125 23.74 -5.04 -7.40
C LEU A 125 23.95 -6.40 -8.06
N ARG A 126 23.33 -6.68 -9.19
CA ARG A 126 23.55 -7.90 -9.97
C ARG A 126 24.99 -8.00 -10.45
N ALA A 127 25.60 -6.88 -10.86
CA ALA A 127 27.02 -6.85 -11.25
C ALA A 127 27.94 -7.09 -10.06
N ALA A 128 27.66 -6.49 -8.90
CA ALA A 128 28.46 -6.67 -7.68
C ALA A 128 28.29 -8.06 -7.05
N TRP A 129 27.06 -8.60 -7.07
CA TRP A 129 26.69 -9.87 -6.45
C TRP A 129 25.92 -10.77 -7.43
N PRO A 130 26.60 -11.40 -8.41
CA PRO A 130 25.94 -12.14 -9.51
C PRO A 130 25.03 -13.27 -9.04
N ARG A 131 25.31 -13.83 -7.87
CA ARG A 131 24.58 -14.99 -7.31
C ARG A 131 23.56 -14.62 -6.24
N THR A 132 23.49 -13.39 -5.74
CA THR A 132 22.55 -12.98 -4.71
C THR A 132 21.16 -12.82 -5.31
N PRO A 133 20.13 -13.51 -4.81
CA PRO A 133 18.75 -13.27 -5.24
C PRO A 133 18.32 -11.84 -4.97
N ILE A 134 17.79 -11.20 -6.00
CA ILE A 134 17.25 -9.84 -5.95
C ILE A 134 15.73 -9.92 -6.18
N ILE A 135 14.98 -9.51 -5.18
CA ILE A 135 13.51 -9.49 -5.17
C ILE A 135 13.07 -8.04 -5.18
N HIS A 136 12.28 -7.63 -6.15
CA HIS A 136 11.66 -6.31 -6.16
C HIS A 136 10.23 -6.41 -5.65
N TRP A 137 9.94 -5.78 -4.50
CA TRP A 137 8.58 -5.64 -3.98
C TRP A 137 7.97 -4.34 -4.51
N CYS A 138 7.15 -4.46 -5.54
CA CYS A 138 6.55 -3.34 -6.24
C CYS A 138 5.26 -2.90 -5.53
N LEU A 139 5.31 -1.76 -4.83
CA LEU A 139 4.10 -1.11 -4.28
C LEU A 139 3.50 -0.14 -5.30
N ASP A 140 4.37 0.54 -6.08
CA ASP A 140 4.01 1.48 -7.13
C ASP A 140 4.83 1.17 -8.38
N VAL A 141 4.20 1.18 -9.54
CA VAL A 141 4.89 0.93 -10.82
C VAL A 141 5.47 2.23 -11.34
N PHE A 142 6.80 2.33 -11.38
CA PHE A 142 7.51 3.43 -12.03
C PHE A 142 8.04 2.98 -13.39
N PRO A 143 8.05 3.91 -14.40
CA PRO A 143 7.67 5.34 -14.35
C PRO A 143 6.17 5.62 -14.45
N ASP A 144 5.29 4.63 -14.60
CA ASP A 144 3.84 4.81 -14.82
C ASP A 144 3.20 5.76 -13.80
N ALA A 145 3.56 5.65 -12.52
CA ALA A 145 3.08 6.54 -11.46
C ALA A 145 3.49 8.01 -11.69
N GLY A 146 4.69 8.23 -12.25
CA GLY A 146 5.14 9.56 -12.66
C GLY A 146 4.48 10.01 -13.95
N GLU A 147 4.35 9.14 -14.94
CA GLU A 147 3.78 9.44 -16.26
C GLU A 147 2.33 9.93 -16.17
N ALA A 148 1.56 9.43 -15.22
CA ALA A 148 0.21 9.92 -14.94
C ALA A 148 0.18 11.41 -14.52
N GLU A 149 1.33 11.95 -14.09
CA GLU A 149 1.49 13.35 -13.70
C GLU A 149 2.33 14.16 -14.71
N TRP A 150 2.99 13.49 -15.67
CA TRP A 150 3.87 14.17 -16.63
C TRP A 150 3.07 14.88 -17.72
N THR A 151 3.45 16.12 -18.00
CA THR A 151 2.84 16.99 -19.01
C THR A 151 3.90 17.61 -19.90
N GLY A 152 3.53 17.96 -21.13
CA GLY A 152 4.43 18.65 -22.06
C GLY A 152 5.75 17.89 -22.29
N ALA A 153 6.87 18.59 -22.20
CA ALA A 153 8.21 18.04 -22.48
C ALA A 153 8.63 16.90 -21.53
N THR A 154 8.04 16.78 -20.32
CA THR A 154 8.39 15.69 -19.40
C THR A 154 7.95 14.33 -19.91
N ARG A 155 6.98 14.25 -20.82
CA ARG A 155 6.57 13.00 -21.48
C ARG A 155 7.68 12.38 -22.32
N LEU A 156 8.64 13.18 -22.81
CA LEU A 156 9.80 12.70 -23.57
C LEU A 156 10.75 11.85 -22.69
N LEU A 157 10.63 11.92 -21.37
CA LEU A 157 11.41 11.11 -20.45
C LEU A 157 10.86 9.68 -20.30
N SER A 158 9.63 9.41 -20.77
CA SER A 158 8.98 8.11 -20.62
C SER A 158 9.75 6.96 -21.28
N PRO A 159 10.13 7.01 -22.58
CA PRO A 159 10.83 5.89 -23.21
C PRO A 159 12.15 5.52 -22.52
N PRO A 160 13.09 6.45 -22.22
CA PRO A 160 14.32 6.09 -21.51
C PRO A 160 14.07 5.58 -20.08
N ALA A 161 13.09 6.16 -19.37
CA ALA A 161 12.72 5.68 -18.04
C ALA A 161 12.19 4.24 -18.07
N ARG A 162 11.32 3.92 -19.05
CA ARG A 162 10.82 2.56 -19.26
C ARG A 162 11.94 1.58 -19.64
N ALA A 163 12.88 2.01 -20.49
CA ALA A 163 14.03 1.18 -20.86
C ALA A 163 14.90 0.82 -19.63
N VAL A 164 15.18 1.81 -18.75
CA VAL A 164 15.91 1.59 -17.50
C VAL A 164 15.16 0.60 -16.59
N MET A 165 13.84 0.76 -16.43
CA MET A 165 13.06 -0.14 -15.58
C MET A 165 12.94 -1.55 -16.19
N SER A 166 12.82 -1.68 -17.52
CA SER A 166 12.88 -2.98 -18.19
C SER A 166 14.22 -3.69 -17.94
N ALA A 167 15.33 -2.95 -18.01
CA ALA A 167 16.66 -3.49 -17.68
C ALA A 167 16.76 -3.90 -16.20
N ALA A 168 16.23 -3.08 -15.29
CA ALA A 168 16.19 -3.37 -13.87
C ALA A 168 15.40 -4.65 -13.54
N TYR A 169 14.21 -4.79 -14.11
CA TYR A 169 13.38 -6.00 -13.89
C TYR A 169 14.05 -7.26 -14.43
N ARG A 170 14.81 -7.19 -15.54
CA ARG A 170 15.62 -8.34 -16.02
C ARG A 170 16.75 -8.74 -15.05
N CYS A 171 17.20 -7.82 -14.21
CA CYS A 171 18.20 -8.09 -13.19
C CYS A 171 17.60 -8.62 -11.88
N CYS A 172 16.27 -8.59 -11.71
CA CYS A 172 15.58 -9.22 -10.58
C CYS A 172 15.32 -10.70 -10.85
N ASP A 173 15.41 -11.54 -9.80
CA ASP A 173 15.00 -12.93 -9.86
C ASP A 173 13.48 -13.06 -9.70
N VAL A 174 12.90 -12.20 -8.85
CA VAL A 174 11.46 -12.15 -8.60
C VAL A 174 11.00 -10.69 -8.56
N VAL A 175 9.86 -10.42 -9.18
CA VAL A 175 9.10 -9.18 -8.97
C VAL A 175 7.80 -9.54 -8.28
N VAL A 176 7.61 -9.00 -7.08
CA VAL A 176 6.40 -9.16 -6.26
C VAL A 176 5.44 -8.04 -6.58
N ASP A 177 4.29 -8.39 -7.12
CA ASP A 177 3.16 -7.49 -7.40
C ASP A 177 2.12 -7.53 -6.28
N LEU A 178 1.19 -6.56 -6.30
CA LEU A 178 0.11 -6.46 -5.33
C LEU A 178 -1.24 -6.99 -5.85
N GLY A 179 -1.27 -7.50 -7.10
CA GLY A 179 -2.51 -8.05 -7.65
C GLY A 179 -2.51 -8.15 -9.17
N PRO A 180 -3.52 -8.79 -9.77
CA PRO A 180 -3.53 -9.15 -11.18
C PRO A 180 -3.41 -7.97 -12.14
N CYS A 181 -4.00 -6.81 -11.81
CA CYS A 181 -3.89 -5.62 -12.65
C CYS A 181 -2.45 -5.05 -12.66
N MET A 182 -1.76 -5.07 -11.52
CA MET A 182 -0.35 -4.65 -11.44
C MET A 182 0.55 -5.65 -12.16
N ARG A 183 0.29 -6.94 -12.02
CA ARG A 183 1.01 -8.00 -12.74
C ARG A 183 0.97 -7.77 -14.26
N ARG A 184 -0.22 -7.57 -14.84
CA ARG A 184 -0.37 -7.27 -16.28
C ARG A 184 0.45 -6.04 -16.71
N ARG A 185 0.47 -4.99 -15.87
CA ARG A 185 1.24 -3.78 -16.17
C ARG A 185 2.74 -4.03 -16.12
N LEU A 186 3.21 -4.79 -15.15
CA LEU A 186 4.62 -5.17 -15.02
C LEU A 186 5.08 -6.11 -16.15
N GLU A 187 4.21 -6.98 -16.67
CA GLU A 187 4.49 -7.85 -17.81
C GLU A 187 4.79 -7.07 -19.08
N ALA A 188 4.18 -5.88 -19.25
CA ALA A 188 4.45 -4.99 -20.40
C ALA A 188 5.89 -4.44 -20.43
N TYR A 189 6.63 -4.50 -19.32
CA TYR A 189 8.06 -4.14 -19.28
C TYR A 189 8.96 -5.24 -19.85
N GLY A 190 8.42 -6.42 -20.14
CA GLY A 190 9.21 -7.55 -20.63
C GLY A 190 10.17 -8.10 -19.57
N GLY A 191 11.08 -8.97 -20.02
CA GLY A 191 11.92 -9.73 -19.11
C GLY A 191 11.18 -10.93 -18.57
N SER A 192 11.89 -11.83 -17.88
CA SER A 192 11.32 -13.08 -17.34
C SER A 192 11.65 -13.31 -15.87
N PRO A 193 11.65 -12.28 -14.99
CA PRO A 193 11.70 -12.59 -13.58
C PRO A 193 10.45 -13.38 -13.19
N ALA A 194 10.59 -14.28 -12.23
CA ALA A 194 9.44 -14.91 -11.63
C ALA A 194 8.48 -13.86 -11.05
N ARG A 195 7.18 -14.13 -11.08
CA ARG A 195 6.15 -13.21 -10.56
C ARG A 195 5.45 -13.84 -9.38
N GLU A 196 5.34 -13.10 -8.30
CA GLU A 196 4.59 -13.47 -7.10
C GLU A 196 3.61 -12.36 -6.75
N THR A 197 2.39 -12.70 -6.34
CA THR A 197 1.46 -11.72 -5.77
C THR A 197 1.49 -11.82 -4.26
N LEU A 198 2.08 -10.83 -3.59
CA LEU A 198 2.09 -10.71 -2.13
C LEU A 198 1.57 -9.32 -1.75
N THR A 199 0.33 -9.28 -1.30
CA THR A 199 -0.33 -8.04 -0.90
C THR A 199 0.28 -7.47 0.38
N PRO A 200 0.14 -6.16 0.65
CA PRO A 200 0.32 -5.66 2.01
C PRO A 200 -0.78 -6.21 2.92
N TRP A 201 -0.57 -6.08 4.21
CA TRP A 201 -1.56 -6.39 5.25
C TRP A 201 -2.10 -5.11 5.90
N ALA A 202 -3.12 -5.24 6.73
CA ALA A 202 -3.62 -4.14 7.53
C ALA A 202 -2.65 -3.84 8.68
N LEU A 203 -2.50 -2.55 9.00
CA LEU A 203 -1.67 -2.14 10.15
C LEU A 203 -2.35 -2.39 11.50
N VAL A 204 -3.66 -2.61 11.47
CA VAL A 204 -4.49 -2.97 12.63
C VAL A 204 -5.20 -4.27 12.30
N GLU A 205 -4.94 -5.31 13.08
CA GLU A 205 -5.51 -6.64 12.92
C GLU A 205 -6.11 -7.11 14.25
N PRO A 206 -7.36 -6.76 14.58
CA PRO A 206 -8.01 -7.27 15.77
C PRO A 206 -8.23 -8.78 15.66
N ASP A 207 -8.24 -9.48 16.79
CA ASP A 207 -8.48 -10.94 16.82
C ASP A 207 -9.92 -11.30 16.44
N ALA A 208 -10.86 -10.40 16.68
CA ALA A 208 -12.27 -10.51 16.33
C ALA A 208 -12.86 -9.14 15.94
N PRO A 209 -13.90 -9.11 15.07
CA PRO A 209 -14.61 -7.88 14.79
C PRO A 209 -15.28 -7.33 16.04
N ALA A 210 -15.05 -6.05 16.34
CA ALA A 210 -15.73 -5.39 17.44
C ALA A 210 -17.01 -4.68 16.99
N PRO A 211 -18.03 -4.54 17.87
CA PRO A 211 -19.15 -3.67 17.62
C PRO A 211 -18.68 -2.21 17.52
N ALA A 212 -19.43 -1.39 16.79
CA ALA A 212 -19.18 0.04 16.69
C ALA A 212 -19.33 0.71 18.07
N ASP A 213 -18.37 1.57 18.43
CA ASP A 213 -18.53 2.50 19.55
C ASP A 213 -19.63 3.51 19.19
N PRO A 214 -20.75 3.59 19.98
CA PRO A 214 -21.87 4.46 19.64
C PRO A 214 -21.51 5.95 19.61
N ALA A 215 -20.56 6.41 20.43
CA ALA A 215 -20.14 7.80 20.45
C ALA A 215 -19.33 8.14 19.19
N VAL A 216 -18.37 7.30 18.83
CA VAL A 216 -17.58 7.47 17.59
C VAL A 216 -18.46 7.35 16.34
N ARG A 217 -19.44 6.42 16.34
CA ARG A 217 -20.39 6.28 15.25
C ARG A 217 -21.22 7.55 15.07
N ARG A 218 -21.76 8.10 16.15
CA ARG A 218 -22.56 9.34 16.11
C ARG A 218 -21.70 10.54 15.68
N GLU A 219 -20.47 10.64 16.13
CA GLU A 219 -19.53 11.67 15.66
C GLU A 219 -19.37 11.63 14.13
N LEU A 220 -19.15 10.45 13.56
CA LEU A 220 -18.85 10.28 12.14
C LEU A 220 -20.07 10.37 11.25
N PHE A 221 -21.21 9.78 11.66
CA PHE A 221 -22.36 9.55 10.78
C PHE A 221 -23.67 10.15 11.29
N GLY A 222 -23.70 10.76 12.49
CA GLY A 222 -24.94 11.23 13.12
C GLY A 222 -25.87 10.06 13.43
N ASP A 223 -27.15 10.25 13.10
CA ASP A 223 -28.21 9.26 13.34
C ASP A 223 -28.46 8.36 12.12
N ALA A 224 -27.58 8.37 11.11
CA ALA A 224 -27.72 7.55 9.92
C ALA A 224 -27.74 6.05 10.27
N LYS A 225 -28.59 5.27 9.58
CA LYS A 225 -28.71 3.82 9.73
C LYS A 225 -27.46 3.10 9.21
N LEU A 226 -26.91 3.58 8.08
CA LEU A 226 -25.64 3.11 7.54
C LEU A 226 -24.62 4.23 7.46
N GLY A 227 -23.39 3.97 7.96
CA GLY A 227 -22.25 4.85 7.87
C GLY A 227 -21.19 4.32 6.91
N LEU A 228 -20.84 5.11 5.90
CA LEU A 228 -19.81 4.81 4.92
C LEU A 228 -18.57 5.68 5.21
N LEU A 229 -17.41 5.09 5.43
CA LEU A 229 -16.19 5.80 5.82
C LEU A 229 -15.14 5.79 4.71
N TYR A 230 -14.74 6.96 4.25
CA TYR A 230 -13.47 7.12 3.54
C TYR A 230 -12.40 7.62 4.50
N ALA A 231 -11.41 6.79 4.81
CA ALA A 231 -10.31 7.16 5.71
C ALA A 231 -8.96 7.09 5.02
N GLY A 232 -8.11 8.10 5.21
CA GLY A 232 -6.75 8.15 4.69
C GLY A 232 -6.49 9.21 3.63
N SER A 233 -5.42 9.07 2.86
CA SER A 233 -5.08 10.07 1.83
C SER A 233 -6.10 10.10 0.69
N MET A 234 -6.47 11.31 0.28
CA MET A 234 -7.24 11.62 -0.94
C MET A 234 -6.30 12.35 -1.91
N SER A 235 -5.42 11.58 -2.55
CA SER A 235 -4.45 12.08 -3.52
C SER A 235 -5.03 12.15 -4.94
N ARG A 236 -4.22 12.57 -5.91
CA ARG A 236 -4.63 12.67 -7.33
C ARG A 236 -5.04 11.35 -7.97
N SER A 237 -4.55 10.22 -7.45
CA SER A 237 -4.94 8.89 -7.93
C SER A 237 -6.36 8.47 -7.53
N HIS A 238 -6.99 9.18 -6.59
CA HIS A 238 -8.32 8.86 -6.10
C HIS A 238 -9.41 9.62 -6.83
N ASP A 239 -10.52 8.91 -7.08
CA ASP A 239 -11.74 9.45 -7.67
C ASP A 239 -12.74 9.76 -6.56
N PHE A 240 -12.86 11.04 -6.18
CA PHE A 240 -13.86 11.48 -5.21
C PHE A 240 -15.21 11.81 -5.87
N GLU A 241 -15.23 12.04 -7.17
CA GLU A 241 -16.42 12.43 -7.91
C GLU A 241 -17.44 11.30 -7.93
N SER A 242 -17.00 10.06 -8.16
CA SER A 242 -17.84 8.87 -8.05
C SER A 242 -18.38 8.67 -6.63
N LEU A 243 -17.61 8.99 -5.59
CA LEU A 243 -18.07 8.91 -4.20
C LEU A 243 -19.09 9.99 -3.87
N LEU A 244 -18.98 11.21 -4.42
CA LEU A 244 -19.99 12.24 -4.31
C LEU A 244 -21.29 11.86 -5.06
N ALA A 245 -21.16 11.26 -6.24
CA ALA A 245 -22.31 10.75 -6.98
C ALA A 245 -23.05 9.67 -6.18
N LEU A 246 -22.33 8.75 -5.54
CA LEU A 246 -22.92 7.75 -4.64
C LEU A 246 -23.63 8.40 -3.45
N ALA A 247 -23.02 9.41 -2.80
CA ALA A 247 -23.65 10.12 -1.69
C ALA A 247 -24.99 10.74 -2.09
N ARG A 248 -25.02 11.42 -3.25
CA ARG A 248 -26.23 12.06 -3.80
C ARG A 248 -27.30 11.05 -4.18
N ALA A 249 -26.92 9.92 -4.79
CA ALA A 249 -27.84 8.84 -5.11
C ALA A 249 -28.46 8.21 -3.83
N CYS A 250 -27.63 7.99 -2.79
CA CYS A 250 -28.12 7.53 -1.48
C CYS A 250 -29.12 8.53 -0.89
N ARG A 251 -28.79 9.81 -0.89
CA ARG A 251 -29.68 10.85 -0.36
C ARG A 251 -31.00 10.95 -1.12
N ALA A 252 -30.96 10.91 -2.44
CA ALA A 252 -32.18 10.94 -3.26
C ALA A 252 -33.13 9.78 -2.98
N ARG A 253 -32.57 8.62 -2.58
CA ARG A 253 -33.35 7.39 -2.35
C ARG A 253 -33.84 7.23 -0.92
N SER A 254 -33.03 7.59 0.08
CA SER A 254 -33.27 7.28 1.50
C SER A 254 -32.99 8.45 2.45
N GLY A 255 -32.90 9.67 1.92
CA GLY A 255 -32.57 10.84 2.74
C GLY A 255 -31.23 10.69 3.42
N ASP A 256 -31.16 10.95 4.71
CA ASP A 256 -29.95 10.87 5.51
C ASP A 256 -29.74 9.51 6.19
N ASP A 257 -30.54 8.48 5.84
CA ASP A 257 -30.38 7.12 6.37
C ASP A 257 -29.01 6.50 6.02
N VAL A 258 -28.39 6.96 4.92
CA VAL A 258 -27.04 6.55 4.51
C VAL A 258 -26.14 7.77 4.50
N ALA A 259 -25.19 7.86 5.44
CA ALA A 259 -24.24 8.95 5.54
C ALA A 259 -22.84 8.54 5.07
N ILE A 260 -22.15 9.46 4.39
CA ILE A 260 -20.73 9.30 4.00
C ILE A 260 -19.88 10.26 4.81
N CYS A 261 -18.86 9.73 5.48
CA CYS A 261 -17.86 10.52 6.21
C CYS A 261 -16.51 10.45 5.51
N PHE A 262 -15.95 11.61 5.19
CA PHE A 262 -14.57 11.76 4.69
C PHE A 262 -13.64 12.16 5.84
N ALA A 263 -12.94 11.19 6.40
CA ALA A 263 -11.88 11.37 7.39
C ALA A 263 -10.52 11.30 6.69
N CYS A 264 -10.20 12.31 5.88
CA CYS A 264 -9.08 12.23 4.95
C CYS A 264 -8.20 13.48 4.96
N THR A 265 -6.98 13.30 4.45
CA THR A 265 -6.00 14.34 4.12
C THR A 265 -5.64 14.24 2.63
N GLY A 266 -4.76 15.10 2.14
CA GLY A 266 -4.23 15.00 0.78
C GLY A 266 -4.65 16.11 -0.15
N THR A 267 -4.07 16.09 -1.35
CA THR A 267 -4.14 17.19 -2.31
C THR A 267 -5.54 17.45 -2.88
N ASN A 268 -6.39 16.43 -2.93
CA ASN A 268 -7.76 16.56 -3.45
C ASN A 268 -8.77 16.95 -2.36
N LEU A 269 -8.41 16.98 -1.07
CA LEU A 269 -9.37 17.35 -0.01
C LEU A 269 -9.97 18.75 -0.18
N PRO A 270 -9.22 19.82 -0.52
CA PRO A 270 -9.82 21.13 -0.76
C PRO A 270 -10.81 21.12 -1.93
N VAL A 271 -10.49 20.39 -3.01
CA VAL A 271 -11.35 20.28 -4.19
C VAL A 271 -12.62 19.50 -3.87
N LEU A 272 -12.51 18.39 -3.14
CA LEU A 272 -13.65 17.62 -2.63
C LEU A 272 -14.57 18.51 -1.78
N LYS A 273 -14.01 19.26 -0.81
CA LYS A 273 -14.82 20.17 0.04
C LYS A 273 -15.56 21.23 -0.78
N ALA A 274 -14.93 21.80 -1.80
CA ALA A 274 -15.53 22.79 -2.68
C ALA A 274 -16.62 22.22 -3.60
N ALA A 275 -16.59 20.90 -3.87
CA ALA A 275 -17.58 20.23 -4.71
C ALA A 275 -18.83 19.77 -3.94
N VAL A 276 -18.82 19.80 -2.61
CA VAL A 276 -19.98 19.50 -1.76
C VAL A 276 -20.99 20.65 -1.82
N ARG A 277 -22.25 20.33 -2.00
CA ARG A 277 -23.36 21.29 -2.14
C ARG A 277 -24.09 21.46 -0.80
N PRO A 278 -24.82 22.57 -0.61
CA PRO A 278 -25.62 22.77 0.62
C PRO A 278 -26.69 21.69 0.88
N ASP A 279 -27.16 21.06 -0.19
CA ASP A 279 -28.14 19.97 -0.12
C ASP A 279 -27.54 18.58 0.06
N ASP A 280 -26.21 18.42 0.05
CA ASP A 280 -25.54 17.13 0.33
C ASP A 280 -25.49 16.87 1.86
N THR A 281 -26.63 16.86 2.57
CA THR A 281 -26.73 16.81 4.05
C THR A 281 -26.22 15.49 4.65
N ASN A 282 -26.17 14.44 3.86
CA ASN A 282 -25.63 13.14 4.24
C ASN A 282 -24.11 13.02 4.10
N ILE A 283 -23.41 14.11 3.70
CA ILE A 283 -21.95 14.15 3.62
C ILE A 283 -21.38 14.83 4.88
N ARG A 284 -20.42 14.18 5.49
CA ARG A 284 -19.73 14.65 6.70
C ARG A 284 -18.22 14.65 6.51
N PHE A 285 -17.54 15.50 7.26
CA PHE A 285 -16.06 15.55 7.31
C PHE A 285 -15.60 15.36 8.74
N ALA A 286 -14.55 14.55 8.93
CA ALA A 286 -13.87 14.39 10.21
C ALA A 286 -12.35 14.59 10.04
N ALA A 287 -11.67 14.94 11.10
CA ALA A 287 -10.22 14.94 11.13
C ALA A 287 -9.70 13.51 10.91
N PHE A 288 -8.51 13.36 10.34
CA PHE A 288 -7.86 12.05 10.30
C PHE A 288 -7.53 11.60 11.72
N ALA A 289 -7.83 10.35 12.04
CA ALA A 289 -7.60 9.80 13.37
C ALA A 289 -6.11 9.61 13.65
N ASP A 290 -5.70 9.82 14.90
CA ASP A 290 -4.42 9.36 15.40
C ASP A 290 -4.38 7.81 15.46
N GLU A 291 -3.20 7.27 15.70
CA GLU A 291 -2.98 5.83 15.72
C GLU A 291 -3.79 5.11 16.81
N ALA A 292 -3.99 5.75 17.96
CA ALA A 292 -4.74 5.19 19.08
C ALA A 292 -6.25 5.11 18.81
N ALA A 293 -6.79 6.03 17.99
CA ALA A 293 -8.21 6.10 17.68
C ALA A 293 -8.60 5.39 16.37
N ILE A 294 -7.61 5.05 15.51
CA ILE A 294 -7.87 4.60 14.14
C ILE A 294 -8.70 3.32 14.09
N GLN A 295 -8.44 2.35 14.97
CA GLN A 295 -9.19 1.09 15.03
C GLN A 295 -10.66 1.34 15.35
N ARG A 296 -10.95 2.09 16.42
CA ARG A 296 -12.33 2.42 16.82
C ARG A 296 -13.11 3.16 15.73
N ARG A 297 -12.43 4.05 14.98
CA ARG A 297 -13.05 4.73 13.83
C ARG A 297 -13.33 3.79 12.68
N PHE A 298 -12.44 2.84 12.40
CA PHE A 298 -12.67 1.85 11.36
C PHE A 298 -13.83 0.93 11.73
N GLU A 299 -13.90 0.51 12.99
CA GLU A 299 -14.99 -0.31 13.51
C GLU A 299 -16.34 0.41 13.62
N ALA A 300 -16.35 1.74 13.66
CA ALA A 300 -17.57 2.55 13.72
C ALA A 300 -18.36 2.58 12.39
N ALA A 301 -17.71 2.31 11.27
CA ALA A 301 -18.35 2.29 9.95
C ALA A 301 -19.09 0.98 9.70
N ASP A 302 -20.08 1.03 8.80
CA ASP A 302 -20.73 -0.15 8.24
C ASP A 302 -20.01 -0.63 6.98
N PHE A 303 -19.58 0.31 6.13
CA PHE A 303 -18.74 0.08 4.97
C PHE A 303 -17.55 1.04 4.97
N HIS A 304 -16.43 0.58 4.43
CA HIS A 304 -15.36 1.47 4.04
C HIS A 304 -15.40 1.77 2.55
N LEU A 305 -14.90 2.96 2.20
CA LEU A 305 -14.84 3.44 0.83
C LEU A 305 -13.40 3.51 0.35
N GLY A 306 -13.18 3.16 -0.88
CA GLY A 306 -11.95 3.45 -1.59
C GLY A 306 -12.21 3.75 -3.04
N SER A 307 -11.33 4.51 -3.63
CA SER A 307 -11.45 4.85 -5.04
C SER A 307 -10.09 4.83 -5.73
N LEU A 308 -10.10 4.60 -7.02
CA LEU A 308 -8.92 4.69 -7.87
C LEU A 308 -9.35 5.15 -9.26
N ARG A 309 -8.72 6.21 -9.76
CA ARG A 309 -8.96 6.65 -11.13
C ARG A 309 -8.52 5.55 -12.11
N PRO A 310 -9.22 5.36 -13.24
CA PRO A 310 -8.89 4.33 -14.22
C PRO A 310 -7.43 4.37 -14.70
N ASP A 311 -6.86 5.56 -14.86
CA ASP A 311 -5.46 5.77 -15.30
C ASP A 311 -4.44 5.15 -14.34
N PHE A 312 -4.80 5.00 -13.06
CA PHE A 312 -3.94 4.42 -12.03
C PHE A 312 -4.16 2.92 -11.82
N THR A 313 -5.05 2.30 -12.60
CA THR A 313 -5.30 0.85 -12.49
C THR A 313 -4.03 0.06 -12.80
N GLY A 314 -3.62 -0.78 -11.85
CA GLY A 314 -2.39 -1.57 -11.93
C GLY A 314 -1.10 -0.79 -11.65
N ILE A 315 -1.16 0.53 -11.44
CA ILE A 315 -0.01 1.31 -10.98
C ILE A 315 0.14 1.18 -9.47
N VAL A 316 -0.96 1.30 -8.75
CA VAL A 316 -1.06 1.17 -7.28
C VAL A 316 -2.24 0.28 -6.92
N VAL A 317 -2.23 -0.27 -5.70
CA VAL A 317 -3.36 -1.01 -5.13
C VAL A 317 -3.73 -0.38 -3.78
N PRO A 318 -4.96 0.16 -3.62
CA PRO A 318 -5.37 0.85 -2.41
C PRO A 318 -5.34 -0.04 -1.16
N SER A 319 -4.51 0.30 -0.17
CA SER A 319 -4.38 -0.45 1.09
C SER A 319 -5.60 -0.36 1.99
N LYS A 320 -6.51 0.61 1.77
CA LYS A 320 -7.74 0.80 2.52
C LYS A 320 -8.65 -0.44 2.52
N PHE A 321 -8.61 -1.22 1.43
CA PHE A 321 -9.33 -2.48 1.30
C PHE A 321 -8.93 -3.47 2.40
N PHE A 322 -7.65 -3.68 2.60
CA PHE A 322 -7.14 -4.62 3.60
C PHE A 322 -7.50 -4.17 5.02
N ALA A 323 -7.39 -2.87 5.30
CA ALA A 323 -7.74 -2.28 6.60
C ALA A 323 -9.24 -2.43 6.93
N ALA A 324 -10.11 -2.26 5.96
CA ALA A 324 -11.56 -2.46 6.12
C ALA A 324 -11.89 -3.92 6.46
N LEU A 325 -11.38 -4.85 5.68
CA LEU A 325 -11.65 -6.28 5.88
C LEU A 325 -11.07 -6.79 7.20
N ALA A 326 -9.91 -6.27 7.63
CA ALA A 326 -9.28 -6.66 8.90
C ALA A 326 -10.14 -6.36 10.12
N VAL A 327 -10.92 -5.27 10.09
CA VAL A 327 -11.87 -4.92 11.15
C VAL A 327 -13.28 -5.49 10.89
N GLY A 328 -13.41 -6.38 9.90
CA GLY A 328 -14.69 -7.01 9.56
C GLY A 328 -15.69 -6.04 8.95
N ARG A 329 -15.25 -5.10 8.13
CA ARG A 329 -16.15 -4.17 7.42
C ARG A 329 -16.07 -4.40 5.91
N PRO A 330 -17.22 -4.59 5.24
CA PRO A 330 -17.25 -4.69 3.79
C PRO A 330 -16.80 -3.39 3.13
N PHE A 331 -16.43 -3.48 1.86
CA PHE A 331 -15.77 -2.42 1.13
C PHE A 331 -16.54 -2.00 -0.13
N ILE A 332 -16.64 -0.70 -0.38
CA ILE A 332 -17.14 -0.16 -1.64
C ILE A 332 -15.96 0.44 -2.41
N PHE A 333 -15.69 -0.11 -3.57
CA PHE A 333 -14.60 0.33 -4.43
C PHE A 333 -15.12 1.09 -5.65
N ALA A 334 -14.79 2.37 -5.78
CA ALA A 334 -15.04 3.17 -6.97
C ALA A 334 -13.82 3.10 -7.91
N GLY A 335 -13.97 2.51 -9.09
CA GLY A 335 -12.88 2.39 -10.05
C GLY A 335 -13.13 1.36 -11.14
N ALA A 336 -12.06 1.08 -11.89
CA ALA A 336 -12.13 0.17 -13.02
C ALA A 336 -12.56 -1.26 -12.62
N PRO A 337 -13.42 -1.93 -13.39
CA PRO A 337 -13.96 -3.25 -13.05
C PRO A 337 -12.90 -4.35 -13.04
N ASP A 338 -11.77 -4.17 -13.71
CA ASP A 338 -10.64 -5.10 -13.77
C ASP A 338 -9.52 -4.77 -12.77
N ALA A 339 -9.70 -3.75 -11.93
CA ALA A 339 -8.79 -3.48 -10.83
C ALA A 339 -8.76 -4.65 -9.82
N ALA A 340 -7.62 -4.91 -9.20
CA ALA A 340 -7.47 -6.00 -8.22
C ALA A 340 -8.50 -5.92 -7.10
N ILE A 341 -8.76 -4.73 -6.57
CA ILE A 341 -9.76 -4.53 -5.51
C ILE A 341 -11.17 -4.86 -6.02
N ALA A 342 -11.53 -4.43 -7.23
CA ALA A 342 -12.84 -4.76 -7.81
C ALA A 342 -13.02 -6.28 -7.99
N THR A 343 -11.98 -6.96 -8.49
CA THR A 343 -11.96 -8.42 -8.65
C THR A 343 -12.16 -9.11 -7.31
N TRP A 344 -11.36 -8.76 -6.29
CA TRP A 344 -11.46 -9.39 -4.97
C TRP A 344 -12.79 -9.07 -4.25
N THR A 345 -13.30 -7.84 -4.41
CA THR A 345 -14.60 -7.48 -3.82
C THR A 345 -15.72 -8.39 -4.34
N ARG A 346 -15.71 -8.70 -5.64
CA ARG A 346 -16.70 -9.63 -6.26
C ARG A 346 -16.43 -11.07 -5.89
N GLU A 347 -15.19 -11.56 -6.06
CA GLU A 347 -14.81 -12.96 -5.80
C GLU A 347 -15.09 -13.40 -4.36
N LEU A 348 -14.89 -12.50 -3.41
CA LEU A 348 -15.01 -12.78 -1.98
C LEU A 348 -16.37 -12.36 -1.39
N ASP A 349 -17.22 -11.75 -2.19
CA ASP A 349 -18.51 -11.18 -1.79
C ASP A 349 -18.39 -10.28 -0.53
N VAL A 350 -17.41 -9.34 -0.57
CA VAL A 350 -17.07 -8.49 0.58
C VAL A 350 -17.46 -7.03 0.37
N GLY A 351 -18.45 -6.76 -0.47
CA GLY A 351 -18.97 -5.42 -0.69
C GLY A 351 -19.41 -5.14 -2.12
N PHE A 352 -19.23 -3.90 -2.58
CA PHE A 352 -19.72 -3.45 -3.87
C PHE A 352 -18.61 -2.81 -4.71
N VAL A 353 -18.73 -2.96 -6.02
CA VAL A 353 -17.93 -2.20 -6.98
C VAL A 353 -18.81 -1.10 -7.57
N LEU A 354 -18.40 0.13 -7.36
CA LEU A 354 -19.02 1.32 -7.92
C LEU A 354 -18.35 1.62 -9.27
N GLU A 355 -18.93 1.11 -10.32
CA GLU A 355 -18.50 1.39 -11.69
C GLU A 355 -19.00 2.79 -12.14
N PRO A 356 -18.38 3.41 -13.16
CA PRO A 356 -18.88 4.66 -13.72
C PRO A 356 -20.36 4.57 -14.08
N GLY A 357 -21.18 5.47 -13.55
CA GLY A 357 -22.65 5.46 -13.75
C GLY A 357 -23.44 4.51 -12.84
N GLY A 358 -22.79 3.68 -12.02
CA GLY A 358 -23.44 2.68 -11.15
C GLY A 358 -23.88 3.20 -9.77
N ALA A 359 -23.90 4.51 -9.55
CA ALA A 359 -24.22 5.09 -8.24
C ALA A 359 -25.63 4.74 -7.75
N ASP A 360 -26.62 4.77 -8.64
CA ASP A 360 -28.02 4.47 -8.30
C ASP A 360 -28.23 3.01 -7.91
N ASP A 361 -27.55 2.07 -8.56
CA ASP A 361 -27.64 0.65 -8.25
C ASP A 361 -27.01 0.34 -6.88
N VAL A 362 -25.82 0.90 -6.60
CA VAL A 362 -25.17 0.74 -5.29
C VAL A 362 -26.02 1.41 -4.19
N ALA A 363 -26.57 2.61 -4.45
CA ALA A 363 -27.44 3.31 -3.51
C ALA A 363 -28.73 2.51 -3.21
N ALA A 364 -29.32 1.84 -4.21
CA ALA A 364 -30.49 0.98 -4.02
C ALA A 364 -30.16 -0.19 -3.07
N ARG A 365 -29.03 -0.83 -3.26
CA ARG A 365 -28.58 -1.94 -2.40
C ARG A 365 -28.26 -1.47 -0.98
N LEU A 366 -27.65 -0.31 -0.80
CA LEU A 366 -27.38 0.28 0.51
C LEU A 366 -28.67 0.65 1.23
N ALA A 367 -29.66 1.26 0.55
CA ALA A 367 -30.94 1.58 1.13
C ALA A 367 -31.69 0.33 1.61
N ALA A 368 -31.63 -0.78 0.88
CA ALA A 368 -32.19 -2.05 1.32
C ALA A 368 -31.46 -2.59 2.57
N LEU A 369 -30.12 -2.60 2.56
CA LEU A 369 -29.30 -3.08 3.68
C LEU A 369 -29.47 -2.25 4.96
N ALA A 370 -29.83 -0.98 4.86
CA ALA A 370 -30.12 -0.12 6.01
C ALA A 370 -31.25 -0.67 6.91
N HIS A 371 -32.07 -1.56 6.38
CA HIS A 371 -33.19 -2.20 7.08
C HIS A 371 -32.98 -3.70 7.32
N GLU A 372 -31.79 -4.25 7.00
CA GLU A 372 -31.50 -5.67 7.06
C GLU A 372 -30.27 -5.98 7.95
N PRO A 373 -30.39 -5.82 9.28
CA PRO A 373 -29.24 -5.98 10.21
C PRO A 373 -28.61 -7.36 10.14
N ALA A 374 -29.38 -8.43 9.87
CA ALA A 374 -28.84 -9.77 9.72
C ALA A 374 -27.94 -9.91 8.49
N GLN A 375 -28.32 -9.30 7.36
CA GLN A 375 -27.50 -9.29 6.14
C GLN A 375 -26.21 -8.48 6.35
N MET A 376 -26.27 -7.35 7.05
CA MET A 376 -25.09 -6.58 7.43
C MET A 376 -24.14 -7.38 8.33
N GLN A 377 -24.66 -8.10 9.31
CA GLN A 377 -23.85 -8.96 10.15
C GLN A 377 -23.16 -10.08 9.35
N ALA A 378 -23.89 -10.70 8.41
CA ALA A 378 -23.31 -11.71 7.53
C ALA A 378 -22.23 -11.12 6.63
N ALA A 379 -22.42 -9.91 6.07
CA ALA A 379 -21.41 -9.23 5.25
C ALA A 379 -20.15 -8.90 6.05
N ARG A 380 -20.29 -8.46 7.30
CA ARG A 380 -19.15 -8.22 8.22
C ARG A 380 -18.37 -9.50 8.52
N ALA A 381 -19.07 -10.60 8.79
CA ALA A 381 -18.43 -11.89 9.03
C ALA A 381 -17.66 -12.39 7.80
N ARG A 382 -18.21 -12.26 6.60
CA ARG A 382 -17.53 -12.61 5.35
C ARG A 382 -16.28 -11.76 5.12
N ALA A 383 -16.36 -10.44 5.33
CA ALA A 383 -15.23 -9.53 5.19
C ALA A 383 -14.07 -9.93 6.12
N PHE A 384 -14.36 -10.19 7.39
CA PHE A 384 -13.35 -10.63 8.35
C PHE A 384 -12.74 -11.98 7.99
N ALA A 385 -13.57 -12.97 7.63
CA ALA A 385 -13.11 -14.31 7.24
C ALA A 385 -12.22 -14.25 5.99
N ALA A 386 -12.59 -13.43 5.00
CA ALA A 386 -11.79 -13.21 3.80
C ALA A 386 -10.42 -12.61 4.13
N TYR A 387 -10.36 -11.62 5.03
CA TYR A 387 -9.11 -11.06 5.50
C TYR A 387 -8.24 -12.12 6.19
N ARG A 388 -8.77 -12.81 7.18
CA ARG A 388 -8.04 -13.79 8.01
C ARG A 388 -7.50 -14.96 7.18
N SER A 389 -8.19 -15.37 6.14
CA SER A 389 -7.79 -16.50 5.28
C SER A 389 -6.85 -16.13 4.14
N ARG A 390 -6.87 -14.86 3.67
CA ARG A 390 -6.14 -14.50 2.44
C ARG A 390 -5.13 -13.36 2.60
N PHE A 391 -5.39 -12.38 3.47
CA PHE A 391 -4.65 -11.11 3.54
C PHE A 391 -3.99 -10.85 4.89
N ALA A 392 -4.25 -11.67 5.91
CA ALA A 392 -3.69 -11.49 7.24
C ALA A 392 -2.16 -11.47 7.22
N LYS A 393 -1.57 -10.61 8.05
CA LYS A 393 -0.11 -10.43 8.18
C LYS A 393 0.63 -11.77 8.28
N ARG A 394 0.11 -12.71 9.09
CA ARG A 394 0.70 -14.04 9.25
C ARG A 394 0.73 -14.78 7.91
N ILE A 395 -0.39 -14.83 7.17
CA ILE A 395 -0.49 -15.55 5.89
C ILE A 395 0.50 -14.99 4.87
N ILE A 396 0.57 -13.67 4.75
CA ILE A 396 1.46 -13.02 3.78
C ILE A 396 2.92 -13.21 4.18
N ASN A 397 3.27 -13.12 5.48
CA ASN A 397 4.65 -13.35 5.92
C ASN A 397 5.06 -14.83 5.82
N ASP A 398 4.15 -15.79 5.98
CA ASP A 398 4.45 -17.21 5.71
C ASP A 398 4.80 -17.42 4.22
N ARG A 399 4.09 -16.75 3.31
CA ARG A 399 4.40 -16.79 1.87
C ARG A 399 5.72 -16.09 1.55
N TRP A 400 6.04 -14.97 2.21
CA TRP A 400 7.35 -14.33 2.11
C TRP A 400 8.48 -15.23 2.58
N ALA A 401 8.31 -15.90 3.72
CA ALA A 401 9.30 -16.85 4.24
C ALA A 401 9.53 -18.03 3.26
N ALA A 402 8.47 -18.56 2.68
CA ALA A 402 8.56 -19.60 1.66
C ALA A 402 9.27 -19.10 0.39
N LEU A 403 8.99 -17.88 -0.07
CA LEU A 403 9.68 -17.27 -1.21
C LEU A 403 11.19 -17.11 -0.92
N LEU A 404 11.56 -16.53 0.21
CA LEU A 404 12.96 -16.35 0.60
C LEU A 404 13.71 -17.67 0.76
N ALA A 405 13.05 -18.70 1.31
CA ALA A 405 13.62 -20.05 1.41
C ALA A 405 13.90 -20.68 0.03
N ARG A 406 12.93 -20.57 -0.92
CA ARG A 406 13.12 -21.04 -2.31
C ARG A 406 14.28 -20.32 -3.00
N MET A 407 14.36 -19.00 -2.85
CA MET A 407 15.42 -18.20 -3.47
C MET A 407 16.80 -18.57 -2.93
N ARG A 408 16.90 -18.91 -1.65
CA ARG A 408 18.15 -19.36 -1.03
C ARG A 408 18.53 -20.79 -1.48
N ALA A 409 17.55 -21.71 -1.56
CA ALA A 409 17.79 -23.12 -1.94
C ALA A 409 18.24 -23.29 -3.40
N GLY A 410 17.79 -22.41 -4.30
CA GLY A 410 18.18 -22.40 -5.71
C GLY A 410 19.63 -21.93 -5.98
N ARG A 411 20.39 -21.57 -4.95
CA ARG A 411 21.81 -21.24 -5.08
C ARG A 411 22.67 -22.49 -5.26
N PRO A 412 23.59 -22.56 -6.25
CA PRO A 412 24.63 -23.55 -6.22
C PRO A 412 25.47 -23.33 -4.95
N THR A 413 25.67 -24.40 -4.18
CA THR A 413 26.55 -24.41 -3.01
C THR A 413 27.94 -23.95 -3.46
N PRO A 414 28.62 -23.04 -2.74
CA PRO A 414 30.01 -22.74 -3.04
C PRO A 414 30.78 -24.07 -2.94
N THR A 415 31.28 -24.58 -4.05
CA THR A 415 32.34 -25.60 -4.02
C THR A 415 33.53 -24.93 -3.43
N GLY A 416 33.93 -25.36 -2.19
CA GLY A 416 35.05 -24.89 -1.43
C GLY A 416 36.41 -24.99 -2.14
#